data_fada4ce4f5eeb6c3d74ef8de51f22804
#
_entry.id   fada4ce4f5eeb6c3d74ef8de51f22804
#
_cell.length_a   1.000
_cell.length_b   1.000
_cell.length_c   1.000
_cell.angle_alpha   90.00
_cell.angle_beta   90.00
_cell.angle_gamma   90.00
#
_symmetry.space_group_name_H-M   'P 1'
#
loop_
_entity.id
_entity.type
_entity.pdbx_description
1 polymer ?
#
loop_
_entity_poly.entity_id
_entity_poly.type
_entity_poly.pdbx_seq_one_letter_code
_entity_poly.pdbx_strand_id
1 'polypeptide(L)'
;EFQSALAVWVHNLFTQRTAVMRGGAYWSISPPLQRSSVSRSGIPMGFDDDSAYLGFFSRQVARRLLAVPSEVKHYTNADDWRYATVWYLLQSSRLAFISVWSPTFLLELMTFCDGASRARVVRDVYDGICRLSDGRHIRDRRNRARFSQRDRRRVVELLEGPLGLSHLSPRIWPSLSVISCWADASSQRYVSQVRQLFPHAEISPKGLLSTEACISIPIMNESGAALSLRSHFLEFVP
;
A
#
# COMPACT_ATOMS: atom_id res chain seq x y z
N GLU A 1 21.98 -4.76 6.97
CA GLU A 1 21.32 -5.65 7.94
C GLU A 1 19.80 -5.56 7.86
N PHE A 2 19.18 -4.37 7.98
CA PHE A 2 17.73 -4.17 7.82
C PHE A 2 17.20 -4.71 6.48
N GLN A 3 17.87 -4.40 5.36
CA GLN A 3 17.50 -4.90 4.03
C GLN A 3 17.56 -6.43 3.94
N SER A 4 18.48 -7.07 4.64
CA SER A 4 18.58 -8.54 4.66
C SER A 4 17.42 -9.17 5.40
N ALA A 5 17.00 -8.61 6.52
CA ALA A 5 15.82 -9.07 7.26
C ALA A 5 14.54 -8.89 6.44
N LEU A 6 14.38 -7.73 5.79
CA LEU A 6 13.25 -7.46 4.90
C LEU A 6 13.23 -8.43 3.72
N ALA A 7 14.39 -8.78 3.15
CA ALA A 7 14.49 -9.73 2.05
C ALA A 7 14.02 -11.13 2.48
N VAL A 8 14.32 -11.58 3.69
CA VAL A 8 13.83 -12.85 4.24
C VAL A 8 12.30 -12.85 4.34
N TRP A 9 11.71 -11.77 4.88
CA TRP A 9 10.25 -11.63 4.94
C TRP A 9 9.61 -11.66 3.56
N VAL A 10 10.13 -10.88 2.61
CA VAL A 10 9.62 -10.83 1.23
C VAL A 10 9.76 -12.18 0.55
N HIS A 11 10.90 -12.86 0.72
CA HIS A 11 11.10 -14.21 0.18
C HIS A 11 10.07 -15.20 0.74
N ASN A 12 9.88 -15.23 2.05
CA ASN A 12 8.89 -16.10 2.70
C ASN A 12 7.48 -15.80 2.19
N LEU A 13 7.09 -14.52 2.12
CA LEU A 13 5.78 -14.12 1.60
C LEU A 13 5.57 -14.61 0.17
N PHE A 14 6.53 -14.39 -0.72
CA PHE A 14 6.38 -14.73 -2.14
C PHE A 14 6.43 -16.24 -2.41
N THR A 15 7.19 -17.00 -1.63
CA THR A 15 7.23 -18.46 -1.75
C THR A 15 5.96 -19.10 -1.23
N GLN A 16 5.41 -18.60 -0.14
CA GLN A 16 4.19 -19.13 0.47
C GLN A 16 2.90 -18.64 -0.19
N ARG A 17 2.93 -17.47 -0.82
CA ARG A 17 1.76 -16.84 -1.49
C ARG A 17 2.10 -16.44 -2.92
N THR A 18 2.30 -17.42 -3.77
CA THR A 18 2.66 -17.21 -5.19
C THR A 18 1.67 -16.35 -5.98
N ALA A 19 0.41 -16.27 -5.53
CA ALA A 19 -0.61 -15.39 -6.10
C ALA A 19 -0.18 -13.91 -6.07
N VAL A 20 0.59 -13.47 -5.07
CA VAL A 20 1.13 -12.12 -4.96
C VAL A 20 2.02 -11.75 -6.16
N MET A 21 2.74 -12.72 -6.71
CA MET A 21 3.64 -12.50 -7.86
C MET A 21 2.91 -12.35 -9.20
N ARG A 22 1.62 -12.70 -9.25
CA ARG A 22 0.82 -12.69 -10.49
C ARG A 22 0.19 -11.33 -10.80
N GLY A 23 0.33 -10.36 -9.91
CA GLY A 23 -0.32 -9.05 -10.02
C GLY A 23 0.55 -7.89 -9.61
N GLY A 24 -0.08 -6.71 -9.55
CA GLY A 24 0.53 -5.51 -9.05
C GLY A 24 0.56 -5.45 -7.52
N ALA A 25 1.45 -4.64 -6.99
CA ALA A 25 1.57 -4.39 -5.56
C ALA A 25 1.34 -2.90 -5.25
N TYR A 26 0.67 -2.62 -4.17
CA TYR A 26 0.72 -1.33 -3.52
C TYR A 26 1.64 -1.42 -2.30
N TRP A 27 2.71 -0.68 -2.34
CA TRP A 27 3.59 -0.47 -1.21
C TRP A 27 3.41 0.97 -0.75
N SER A 28 2.99 1.16 0.49
CA SER A 28 2.76 2.49 1.04
C SER A 28 4.05 3.31 0.95
N ILE A 29 3.98 4.39 0.21
CA ILE A 29 5.03 5.37 0.11
C ILE A 29 4.57 6.53 0.98
N SER A 30 5.29 6.79 2.07
CA SER A 30 4.98 7.92 2.94
C SER A 30 5.17 9.22 2.17
N PRO A 31 4.22 10.17 2.26
CA PRO A 31 4.45 11.49 1.69
C PRO A 31 5.60 12.14 2.44
N PRO A 32 6.42 12.96 1.80
CA PRO A 32 7.41 13.76 2.48
C PRO A 32 6.68 14.83 3.31
N LEU A 33 6.23 14.47 4.50
CA LEU A 33 5.62 15.40 5.47
C LEU A 33 6.63 16.45 5.95
N GLN A 34 7.90 16.20 5.78
CA GLN A 34 8.98 17.14 5.96
C GLN A 34 9.86 17.17 4.71
N ARG A 35 10.16 18.36 4.21
CA ARG A 35 11.23 18.53 3.23
C ARG A 35 12.48 17.91 3.82
N SER A 36 13.16 17.06 3.06
CA SER A 36 14.48 16.57 3.43
C SER A 36 15.32 17.78 3.83
N SER A 37 15.64 17.88 5.09
CA SER A 37 16.48 18.93 5.65
C SER A 37 17.84 18.31 5.96
N VAL A 38 18.87 19.13 5.90
CA VAL A 38 20.20 18.73 6.31
C VAL A 38 20.46 19.40 7.65
N SER A 39 20.91 18.64 8.65
CA SER A 39 21.30 19.19 9.94
C SER A 39 22.46 20.19 9.76
N ARG A 40 22.72 21.03 10.78
CA ARG A 40 23.89 21.93 10.77
C ARG A 40 25.22 21.19 10.58
N SER A 41 25.27 19.92 10.94
CA SER A 41 26.44 19.04 10.76
C SER A 41 26.48 18.29 9.43
N GLY A 42 25.61 18.61 8.48
CA GLY A 42 25.58 17.97 7.16
C GLY A 42 24.89 16.61 7.12
N ILE A 43 24.24 16.17 8.21
CA ILE A 43 23.54 14.87 8.25
C ILE A 43 22.16 15.05 7.61
N PRO A 44 21.80 14.23 6.60
CA PRO A 44 20.45 14.23 6.04
C PRO A 44 19.43 13.89 7.12
N MET A 45 18.43 14.75 7.30
CA MET A 45 17.29 14.52 8.18
C MET A 45 16.05 14.27 7.33
N GLY A 46 15.35 13.21 7.61
CA GLY A 46 14.14 12.80 6.91
C GLY A 46 14.07 11.28 6.82
N PHE A 47 12.93 10.78 6.41
CA PHE A 47 12.81 9.36 6.07
C PHE A 47 13.29 9.14 4.65
N ASP A 48 14.16 8.16 4.45
CA ASP A 48 14.45 7.65 3.12
C ASP A 48 13.16 7.13 2.48
N ASP A 49 13.10 7.23 1.16
CA ASP A 49 12.00 6.70 0.37
C ASP A 49 11.78 5.22 0.70
N ASP A 50 10.57 4.84 1.13
CA ASP A 50 10.21 3.43 1.38
C ASP A 50 10.53 2.54 0.17
N SER A 51 10.63 3.11 -1.03
CA SER A 51 11.14 2.42 -2.22
C SER A 51 12.65 2.11 -2.16
N ALA A 52 13.43 2.80 -1.32
CA ALA A 52 14.84 2.47 -1.08
C ALA A 52 14.98 1.15 -0.33
N TYR A 53 13.99 0.78 0.49
CA TYR A 53 13.94 -0.54 1.15
C TYR A 53 13.70 -1.68 0.14
N LEU A 54 13.14 -1.37 -1.04
CA LEU A 54 13.00 -2.32 -2.15
C LEU A 54 14.28 -2.37 -3.04
N GLY A 55 15.41 -1.93 -2.53
CA GLY A 55 16.67 -1.74 -3.27
C GLY A 55 17.20 -2.96 -4.03
N PHE A 56 16.63 -4.14 -3.83
CA PHE A 56 16.96 -5.31 -4.65
C PHE A 56 16.02 -5.50 -5.86
N PHE A 57 14.91 -4.77 -5.95
CA PHE A 57 14.17 -4.66 -7.20
C PHE A 57 14.74 -3.52 -8.04
N SER A 58 15.22 -3.85 -9.25
CA SER A 58 15.62 -2.78 -10.17
C SER A 58 14.46 -1.77 -10.29
N ARG A 59 14.77 -0.47 -10.38
CA ARG A 59 13.75 0.60 -10.56
C ARG A 59 12.76 0.30 -11.67
N GLN A 60 13.17 -0.43 -12.70
CA GLN A 60 12.30 -0.84 -13.80
C GLN A 60 11.28 -1.89 -13.39
N VAL A 61 11.66 -2.87 -12.55
CA VAL A 61 10.77 -3.91 -12.02
C VAL A 61 9.78 -3.27 -11.05
N ALA A 62 10.24 -2.43 -10.13
CA ALA A 62 9.38 -1.69 -9.21
C ALA A 62 8.34 -0.85 -9.98
N ARG A 63 8.74 -0.11 -11.01
CA ARG A 63 7.82 0.67 -11.86
C ARG A 63 6.77 -0.18 -12.58
N ARG A 64 7.04 -1.45 -12.85
CA ARG A 64 6.08 -2.37 -13.49
C ARG A 64 5.15 -3.04 -12.50
N LEU A 65 5.61 -3.26 -11.28
CA LEU A 65 4.85 -3.97 -10.25
C LEU A 65 4.01 -3.02 -9.40
N LEU A 66 4.48 -1.80 -9.15
CA LEU A 66 3.75 -0.85 -8.30
C LEU A 66 2.49 -0.33 -8.99
N ALA A 67 1.37 -0.52 -8.29
CA ALA A 67 0.06 -0.02 -8.70
C ALA A 67 -0.02 1.51 -8.61
N VAL A 68 0.66 2.10 -7.63
CA VAL A 68 0.75 3.54 -7.41
C VAL A 68 2.16 4.02 -7.77
N PRO A 69 2.28 4.98 -8.70
CA PRO A 69 3.58 5.53 -9.10
C PRO A 69 4.26 6.28 -7.96
N SER A 70 5.61 6.23 -7.93
CA SER A 70 6.40 6.93 -6.91
C SER A 70 6.25 8.46 -6.97
N GLU A 71 5.83 9.00 -8.09
CA GLU A 71 5.58 10.43 -8.28
C GLU A 71 4.48 10.98 -7.37
N VAL A 72 3.58 10.12 -6.88
CA VAL A 72 2.50 10.51 -5.95
C VAL A 72 3.06 11.04 -4.61
N LYS A 73 4.23 10.60 -4.20
CA LYS A 73 4.91 11.12 -3.00
C LYS A 73 5.26 12.61 -3.06
N HIS A 74 5.32 13.20 -4.24
CA HIS A 74 5.64 14.63 -4.41
C HIS A 74 4.46 15.57 -4.20
N TYR A 75 3.27 15.02 -3.90
CA TYR A 75 2.11 15.85 -3.57
C TYR A 75 2.23 16.33 -2.13
N THR A 76 2.29 17.65 -1.98
CA THR A 76 2.48 18.31 -0.68
C THR A 76 1.21 18.35 0.16
N ASN A 77 0.04 18.25 -0.48
CA ASN A 77 -1.24 18.16 0.21
C ASN A 77 -1.54 16.68 0.52
N ALA A 78 -1.77 16.36 1.79
CA ALA A 78 -2.02 15.00 2.26
C ALA A 78 -3.31 14.40 1.66
N ASP A 79 -4.35 15.20 1.48
CA ASP A 79 -5.61 14.73 0.91
C ASP A 79 -5.47 14.45 -0.60
N ASP A 80 -4.76 15.29 -1.33
CA ASP A 80 -4.46 15.06 -2.74
C ASP A 80 -3.60 13.81 -2.93
N TRP A 81 -2.63 13.59 -2.05
CA TRP A 81 -1.81 12.39 -2.04
C TRP A 81 -2.64 11.13 -1.80
N ARG A 82 -3.50 11.12 -0.76
CA ARG A 82 -4.39 10.00 -0.46
C ARG A 82 -5.37 9.76 -1.62
N TYR A 83 -5.98 10.83 -2.12
CA TYR A 83 -6.93 10.79 -3.21
C TYR A 83 -6.32 10.20 -4.49
N ALA A 84 -5.15 10.68 -4.90
CA ALA A 84 -4.44 10.15 -6.05
C ALA A 84 -4.06 8.68 -5.85
N THR A 85 -3.65 8.29 -4.64
CA THR A 85 -3.37 6.88 -4.29
C THR A 85 -4.60 6.01 -4.56
N VAL A 86 -5.76 6.39 -4.05
CA VAL A 86 -7.02 5.66 -4.27
C VAL A 86 -7.40 5.61 -5.75
N TRP A 87 -7.26 6.73 -6.45
CA TRP A 87 -7.54 6.78 -7.88
C TRP A 87 -6.68 5.80 -8.69
N TYR A 88 -5.39 5.66 -8.36
CA TYR A 88 -4.52 4.65 -8.96
C TYR A 88 -4.90 3.22 -8.57
N LEU A 89 -5.23 2.98 -7.29
CA LEU A 89 -5.64 1.66 -6.81
C LEU A 89 -6.90 1.17 -7.52
N LEU A 90 -7.91 2.02 -7.71
CA LEU A 90 -9.14 1.70 -8.42
C LEU A 90 -8.91 1.33 -9.89
N GLN A 91 -7.82 1.81 -10.48
CA GLN A 91 -7.42 1.47 -11.85
C GLN A 91 -6.47 0.26 -11.92
N SER A 92 -6.25 -0.44 -10.81
CA SER A 92 -5.35 -1.58 -10.72
C SER A 92 -6.10 -2.89 -10.53
N SER A 93 -6.85 -3.33 -11.55
CA SER A 93 -7.66 -4.57 -11.50
C SER A 93 -6.85 -5.84 -11.17
N ARG A 94 -5.55 -5.82 -11.42
CA ARG A 94 -4.62 -6.89 -11.10
C ARG A 94 -3.84 -6.67 -9.80
N LEU A 95 -4.30 -5.77 -8.92
CA LEU A 95 -3.70 -5.59 -7.60
C LEU A 95 -3.78 -6.91 -6.82
N ALA A 96 -2.62 -7.45 -6.43
CA ALA A 96 -2.50 -8.74 -5.76
C ALA A 96 -1.99 -8.62 -4.31
N PHE A 97 -1.32 -7.51 -4.01
CA PHE A 97 -0.69 -7.28 -2.72
C PHE A 97 -0.81 -5.82 -2.29
N ILE A 98 -1.14 -5.61 -1.02
CA ILE A 98 -1.08 -4.31 -0.36
C ILE A 98 -0.13 -4.41 0.83
N SER A 99 0.85 -3.50 0.92
CA SER A 99 1.71 -3.33 2.09
C SER A 99 1.60 -1.92 2.61
N VAL A 100 1.01 -1.79 3.80
CA VAL A 100 0.89 -0.53 4.54
C VAL A 100 1.44 -0.71 5.95
N TRP A 101 1.91 0.35 6.59
CA TRP A 101 2.33 0.27 7.98
C TRP A 101 1.10 0.11 8.89
N SER A 102 0.23 1.11 8.93
CA SER A 102 -0.94 1.12 9.79
C SER A 102 -2.20 0.66 9.04
N PRO A 103 -3.02 -0.22 9.65
CA PRO A 103 -4.33 -0.54 9.12
C PRO A 103 -5.25 0.70 9.04
N THR A 104 -5.10 1.67 9.95
CA THR A 104 -5.89 2.91 9.93
C THR A 104 -5.64 3.72 8.67
N PHE A 105 -4.40 3.74 8.18
CA PHE A 105 -4.08 4.42 6.93
C PHE A 105 -4.83 3.80 5.73
N LEU A 106 -4.90 2.47 5.66
CA LEU A 106 -5.68 1.81 4.61
C LEU A 106 -7.17 2.12 4.72
N LEU A 107 -7.70 2.14 5.95
CA LEU A 107 -9.10 2.51 6.20
C LEU A 107 -9.38 3.95 5.76
N GLU A 108 -8.50 4.90 6.07
CA GLU A 108 -8.60 6.28 5.60
C GLU A 108 -8.60 6.41 4.07
N LEU A 109 -7.73 5.67 3.38
CA LEU A 109 -7.75 5.64 1.92
C LEU A 109 -9.13 5.18 1.39
N MET A 110 -9.72 4.18 2.01
CA MET A 110 -10.99 3.63 1.56
C MET A 110 -12.18 4.57 1.80
N THR A 111 -12.07 5.57 2.67
CA THR A 111 -13.13 6.58 2.86
C THR A 111 -13.44 7.37 1.59
N PHE A 112 -12.48 7.52 0.68
CA PHE A 112 -12.73 8.16 -0.62
C PHE A 112 -13.65 7.35 -1.54
N CYS A 113 -13.79 6.05 -1.30
CA CYS A 113 -14.70 5.19 -2.04
C CYS A 113 -16.12 5.18 -1.43
N ASP A 114 -16.37 5.97 -0.41
CA ASP A 114 -17.63 6.01 0.32
C ASP A 114 -18.12 7.45 0.54
N GLY A 115 -19.38 7.61 0.95
CA GLY A 115 -19.96 8.89 1.31
C GLY A 115 -19.85 9.98 0.22
N ALA A 116 -19.63 11.23 0.63
CA ALA A 116 -19.59 12.40 -0.25
C ALA A 116 -18.43 12.38 -1.28
N SER A 117 -17.32 11.74 -0.97
CA SER A 117 -16.15 11.67 -1.85
C SER A 117 -16.35 10.71 -3.02
N ARG A 118 -17.27 9.75 -2.89
CA ARG A 118 -17.53 8.70 -3.89
C ARG A 118 -17.90 9.25 -5.27
N ALA A 119 -18.76 10.25 -5.34
CA ALA A 119 -19.17 10.86 -6.61
C ALA A 119 -17.99 11.49 -7.36
N ARG A 120 -17.06 12.13 -6.63
CA ARG A 120 -15.82 12.68 -7.20
C ARG A 120 -14.93 11.57 -7.78
N VAL A 121 -14.72 10.51 -7.00
CA VAL A 121 -13.89 9.36 -7.41
C VAL A 121 -14.49 8.68 -8.65
N VAL A 122 -15.79 8.44 -8.67
CA VAL A 122 -16.51 7.85 -9.80
C VAL A 122 -16.27 8.65 -11.08
N ARG A 123 -16.50 9.97 -11.04
CA ARG A 123 -16.26 10.85 -12.18
C ARG A 123 -14.80 10.79 -12.66
N ASP A 124 -13.85 10.87 -11.74
CA ASP A 124 -12.44 10.93 -12.07
C ASP A 124 -11.90 9.60 -12.62
N VAL A 125 -12.44 8.47 -12.14
CA VAL A 125 -12.14 7.14 -12.71
C VAL A 125 -12.75 7.00 -14.11
N TYR A 126 -13.98 7.44 -14.30
CA TYR A 126 -14.64 7.41 -15.61
C TYR A 126 -13.88 8.21 -16.66
N ASP A 127 -13.52 9.45 -16.34
CA ASP A 127 -12.77 10.35 -17.22
C ASP A 127 -11.32 9.88 -17.44
N GLY A 128 -10.78 9.09 -16.51
CA GLY A 128 -9.35 8.73 -16.48
C GLY A 128 -8.46 9.93 -16.16
N ILE A 129 -8.97 10.85 -15.35
CA ILE A 129 -8.31 12.09 -14.95
C ILE A 129 -8.47 12.22 -13.44
N CYS A 130 -7.37 12.24 -12.70
CA CYS A 130 -7.38 12.59 -11.29
C CYS A 130 -7.26 14.12 -11.16
N ARG A 131 -8.23 14.74 -10.52
CA ARG A 131 -8.27 16.19 -10.30
C ARG A 131 -7.88 16.50 -8.86
N LEU A 132 -6.77 17.22 -8.70
CA LEU A 132 -6.26 17.62 -7.39
C LEU A 132 -6.89 18.94 -6.92
N SER A 133 -6.78 19.21 -5.62
CA SER A 133 -7.36 20.40 -4.99
C SER A 133 -6.74 21.71 -5.49
N ASP A 134 -5.48 21.67 -5.93
CA ASP A 134 -4.74 22.82 -6.49
C ASP A 134 -5.01 23.06 -7.99
N GLY A 135 -5.98 22.36 -8.57
CA GLY A 135 -6.35 22.48 -9.98
C GLY A 135 -5.49 21.68 -10.95
N ARG A 136 -4.45 21.00 -10.48
CA ARG A 136 -3.66 20.09 -11.32
C ARG A 136 -4.49 18.87 -11.72
N HIS A 137 -4.26 18.40 -12.92
CA HIS A 137 -4.90 17.21 -13.45
C HIS A 137 -3.86 16.17 -13.83
N ILE A 138 -4.01 14.95 -13.31
CA ILE A 138 -3.15 13.83 -13.62
C ILE A 138 -3.85 12.94 -14.64
N ARG A 139 -3.16 12.61 -15.70
CA ARG A 139 -3.56 11.61 -16.69
C ARG A 139 -2.51 10.51 -16.69
N ASP A 140 -2.88 9.33 -16.22
CA ASP A 140 -1.95 8.21 -16.26
C ASP A 140 -1.88 7.62 -17.66
N ARG A 141 -0.84 8.03 -18.40
CA ARG A 141 -0.54 7.48 -19.72
C ARG A 141 -0.04 6.02 -19.66
N ARG A 142 0.53 5.58 -18.52
CA ARG A 142 1.07 4.23 -18.33
C ARG A 142 -0.04 3.21 -18.12
N ASN A 143 -1.09 3.59 -17.41
CA ASN A 143 -2.21 2.71 -17.12
C ASN A 143 -3.23 2.61 -18.27
N ARG A 144 -3.21 3.52 -19.25
CA ARG A 144 -4.13 3.43 -20.40
C ARG A 144 -4.01 2.11 -21.16
N ALA A 145 -2.81 1.52 -21.22
CA ALA A 145 -2.60 0.21 -21.83
C ALA A 145 -3.00 -0.98 -20.94
N ARG A 146 -3.11 -0.77 -19.62
CA ARG A 146 -3.37 -1.82 -18.64
C ARG A 146 -4.79 -1.80 -18.09
N PHE A 147 -5.43 -0.63 -18.08
CA PHE A 147 -6.78 -0.41 -17.58
C PHE A 147 -7.64 0.18 -18.69
N SER A 148 -8.40 -0.69 -19.35
CA SER A 148 -9.20 -0.33 -20.50
C SER A 148 -10.40 0.55 -20.13
N GLN A 149 -11.02 1.15 -21.13
CA GLN A 149 -12.29 1.88 -20.94
C GLN A 149 -13.40 0.96 -20.37
N ARG A 150 -13.36 -0.32 -20.72
CA ARG A 150 -14.29 -1.32 -20.17
C ARG A 150 -14.06 -1.53 -18.67
N ASP A 151 -12.80 -1.61 -18.23
CA ASP A 151 -12.47 -1.77 -16.81
C ASP A 151 -12.92 -0.56 -16.01
N ARG A 152 -12.75 0.66 -16.54
CA ARG A 152 -13.22 1.90 -15.90
C ARG A 152 -14.73 1.89 -15.73
N ARG A 153 -15.47 1.60 -16.79
CA ARG A 153 -16.94 1.50 -16.73
C ARG A 153 -17.38 0.50 -15.67
N ARG A 154 -16.76 -0.68 -15.64
CA ARG A 154 -17.05 -1.70 -14.64
C ARG A 154 -16.84 -1.20 -13.21
N VAL A 155 -15.70 -0.52 -12.91
CA VAL A 155 -15.44 0.03 -11.58
C VAL A 155 -16.44 1.13 -11.23
N VAL A 156 -16.79 1.99 -12.18
CA VAL A 156 -17.78 3.04 -12.02
C VAL A 156 -19.16 2.44 -11.70
N GLU A 157 -19.63 1.47 -12.49
CA GLU A 157 -20.91 0.78 -12.26
C GLU A 157 -20.97 0.12 -10.87
N LEU A 158 -19.86 -0.47 -10.42
CA LEU A 158 -19.74 -1.02 -9.07
C LEU A 158 -19.87 0.06 -8.01
N LEU A 159 -19.16 1.17 -8.18
CA LEU A 159 -19.18 2.28 -7.21
C LEU A 159 -20.49 3.07 -7.23
N GLU A 160 -21.22 3.17 -8.32
CA GLU A 160 -22.53 3.82 -8.41
C GLU A 160 -23.65 2.97 -7.80
N GLY A 161 -23.43 1.67 -7.65
CA GLY A 161 -24.40 0.76 -7.06
C GLY A 161 -24.61 0.99 -5.55
N PRO A 162 -25.65 0.39 -4.96
CA PRO A 162 -26.04 0.61 -3.57
C PRO A 162 -25.16 -0.15 -2.56
N LEU A 163 -24.25 -0.99 -3.01
CA LEU A 163 -23.45 -1.85 -2.15
C LEU A 163 -22.31 -1.07 -1.47
N GLY A 164 -22.03 -1.39 -0.24
CA GLY A 164 -20.86 -0.91 0.50
C GLY A 164 -19.56 -1.56 0.03
N LEU A 165 -18.45 -0.93 0.36
CA LEU A 165 -17.11 -1.33 -0.11
C LEU A 165 -16.74 -2.77 0.26
N SER A 166 -17.22 -3.31 1.38
CA SER A 166 -17.01 -4.71 1.77
C SER A 166 -17.50 -5.73 0.73
N HIS A 167 -18.59 -5.42 0.05
CA HIS A 167 -19.14 -6.24 -1.03
C HIS A 167 -18.49 -5.92 -2.39
N LEU A 168 -17.96 -4.72 -2.55
CA LEU A 168 -17.34 -4.25 -3.78
C LEU A 168 -15.87 -4.63 -3.91
N SER A 169 -15.13 -4.68 -2.81
CA SER A 169 -13.68 -4.92 -2.83
C SER A 169 -13.28 -6.22 -3.53
N PRO A 170 -13.97 -7.37 -3.36
CA PRO A 170 -13.65 -8.58 -4.10
C PRO A 170 -13.90 -8.44 -5.61
N ARG A 171 -14.81 -7.55 -5.97
CA ARG A 171 -15.17 -7.30 -7.38
C ARG A 171 -14.25 -6.27 -8.03
N ILE A 172 -13.80 -5.27 -7.29
CA ILE A 172 -12.87 -4.25 -7.76
C ILE A 172 -11.46 -4.84 -7.87
N TRP A 173 -11.00 -5.56 -6.84
CA TRP A 173 -9.66 -6.16 -6.76
C TRP A 173 -9.71 -7.69 -6.62
N PRO A 174 -10.18 -8.41 -7.64
CA PRO A 174 -10.38 -9.87 -7.54
C PRO A 174 -9.07 -10.67 -7.36
N SER A 175 -7.93 -10.07 -7.68
CA SER A 175 -6.62 -10.68 -7.52
C SER A 175 -5.94 -10.38 -6.18
N LEU A 176 -6.53 -9.50 -5.35
CA LEU A 176 -5.94 -9.13 -4.07
C LEU A 176 -5.99 -10.31 -3.10
N SER A 177 -4.82 -10.85 -2.79
CA SER A 177 -4.68 -12.05 -1.97
C SER A 177 -4.12 -11.77 -0.58
N VAL A 178 -3.26 -10.76 -0.44
CA VAL A 178 -2.60 -10.45 0.84
C VAL A 178 -2.57 -8.95 1.09
N ILE A 179 -2.91 -8.58 2.32
CA ILE A 179 -2.72 -7.24 2.87
C ILE A 179 -1.77 -7.36 4.07
N SER A 180 -0.59 -6.74 3.97
CA SER A 180 0.37 -6.70 5.06
C SER A 180 0.31 -5.36 5.79
N CYS A 181 0.08 -5.43 7.11
CA CYS A 181 0.06 -4.26 7.98
C CYS A 181 0.42 -4.65 9.42
N TRP A 182 0.65 -3.68 10.28
CA TRP A 182 0.70 -3.96 11.72
C TRP A 182 -0.63 -4.53 12.19
N ALA A 183 -0.58 -5.70 12.84
CA ALA A 183 -1.77 -6.43 13.23
C ALA A 183 -1.86 -6.70 14.75
N ASP A 184 -0.83 -6.32 15.49
CA ASP A 184 -0.69 -6.63 16.91
C ASP A 184 -1.02 -5.42 17.80
N ALA A 185 -1.16 -5.67 19.09
CA ALA A 185 -1.41 -4.66 20.13
C ALA A 185 -2.57 -3.70 19.77
N SER A 186 -2.34 -2.40 19.80
CA SER A 186 -3.36 -1.38 19.54
C SER A 186 -3.93 -1.40 18.12
N SER A 187 -3.22 -2.00 17.17
CA SER A 187 -3.65 -2.09 15.77
C SER A 187 -4.70 -3.17 15.54
N GLN A 188 -4.80 -4.17 16.43
CA GLN A 188 -5.67 -5.34 16.28
C GLN A 188 -7.14 -4.96 16.02
N ARG A 189 -7.66 -3.93 16.71
CA ARG A 189 -9.05 -3.45 16.54
C ARG A 189 -9.35 -2.96 15.12
N TYR A 190 -8.35 -2.37 14.46
CA TYR A 190 -8.49 -1.86 13.10
C TYR A 190 -8.32 -2.95 12.05
N VAL A 191 -7.57 -3.99 12.37
CA VAL A 191 -7.42 -5.18 11.52
C VAL A 191 -8.77 -5.84 11.27
N SER A 192 -9.64 -5.89 12.29
CA SER A 192 -11.01 -6.42 12.13
C SER A 192 -11.81 -5.63 11.10
N GLN A 193 -11.66 -4.31 11.05
CA GLN A 193 -12.30 -3.47 10.05
C GLN A 193 -11.71 -3.70 8.64
N VAL A 194 -10.38 -3.85 8.53
CA VAL A 194 -9.73 -4.18 7.25
C VAL A 194 -10.23 -5.54 6.74
N ARG A 195 -10.37 -6.56 7.60
CA ARG A 195 -10.95 -7.86 7.23
C ARG A 195 -12.39 -7.75 6.73
N GLN A 196 -13.19 -6.89 7.34
CA GLN A 196 -14.56 -6.63 6.89
C GLN A 196 -14.58 -5.96 5.50
N LEU A 197 -13.68 -5.01 5.24
CA LEU A 197 -13.58 -4.34 3.95
C LEU A 197 -12.99 -5.22 2.84
N PHE A 198 -12.08 -6.12 3.19
CA PHE A 198 -11.40 -7.01 2.24
C PHE A 198 -11.54 -8.49 2.64
N PRO A 199 -12.76 -9.04 2.63
CA PRO A 199 -13.03 -10.39 3.15
C PRO A 199 -12.35 -11.50 2.35
N HIS A 200 -11.88 -11.21 1.15
CA HIS A 200 -11.18 -12.14 0.25
C HIS A 200 -9.65 -12.12 0.38
N ALA A 201 -9.10 -11.17 1.15
CA ALA A 201 -7.66 -11.02 1.32
C ALA A 201 -7.19 -11.49 2.70
N GLU A 202 -6.08 -12.20 2.73
CA GLU A 202 -5.41 -12.59 3.97
C GLU A 202 -4.68 -11.39 4.59
N ILE A 203 -4.80 -11.21 5.90
CA ILE A 203 -4.02 -10.21 6.63
C ILE A 203 -2.72 -10.85 7.11
N SER A 204 -1.59 -10.38 6.60
CA SER A 204 -0.25 -10.77 7.00
C SER A 204 0.35 -9.72 7.95
N PRO A 205 0.65 -10.05 9.20
CA PRO A 205 1.35 -9.14 10.10
C PRO A 205 2.70 -8.70 9.56
N LYS A 206 3.25 -7.59 10.07
CA LYS A 206 4.61 -7.11 9.70
C LYS A 206 5.70 -7.52 10.68
N GLY A 207 5.35 -8.05 11.85
CA GLY A 207 6.28 -8.23 12.92
C GLY A 207 6.66 -6.91 13.61
N LEU A 208 7.69 -6.93 14.44
CA LEU A 208 8.16 -5.78 15.18
C LEU A 208 9.33 -5.13 14.44
N LEU A 209 9.07 -3.96 13.91
CA LEU A 209 10.03 -3.11 13.20
C LEU A 209 10.12 -1.77 13.90
N SER A 210 11.33 -1.31 14.20
CA SER A 210 11.62 0.04 14.65
C SER A 210 12.49 0.76 13.60
N THR A 211 12.74 2.04 13.81
CA THR A 211 13.66 2.81 12.97
C THR A 211 15.09 2.29 13.07
N GLU A 212 15.43 1.72 14.22
CA GLU A 212 16.78 1.26 14.56
C GLU A 212 17.01 -0.20 14.16
N ALA A 213 15.95 -1.03 14.22
CA ALA A 213 16.12 -2.47 14.06
C ALA A 213 14.89 -3.18 13.48
N CYS A 214 15.14 -4.25 12.73
CA CYS A 214 14.16 -5.29 12.47
C CYS A 214 14.26 -6.35 13.59
N ILE A 215 13.35 -6.31 14.56
CA ILE A 215 13.40 -7.17 15.75
C ILE A 215 12.80 -8.53 15.46
N SER A 216 11.66 -8.55 14.78
CA SER A 216 11.03 -9.81 14.38
C SER A 216 10.38 -9.71 13.00
N ILE A 217 10.30 -10.83 12.33
CA ILE A 217 9.63 -10.99 11.03
C ILE A 217 8.53 -12.04 11.13
N PRO A 218 7.35 -11.81 10.56
CA PRO A 218 6.32 -12.83 10.50
C PRO A 218 6.75 -13.95 9.56
N ILE A 219 6.47 -15.17 9.96
CA ILE A 219 6.61 -16.35 9.10
C ILE A 219 5.21 -16.80 8.71
N MET A 220 4.98 -16.90 7.41
CA MET A 220 3.68 -17.33 6.91
C MET A 220 3.36 -18.75 7.37
N ASN A 221 2.11 -18.96 7.77
CA ASN A 221 1.57 -20.23 8.30
C ASN A 221 2.05 -20.59 9.71
N GLU A 222 2.83 -19.73 10.38
CA GLU A 222 3.22 -19.92 11.78
C GLU A 222 2.45 -18.96 12.69
N SER A 223 2.24 -19.36 13.93
CA SER A 223 1.69 -18.49 14.96
C SER A 223 2.80 -17.63 15.56
N GLY A 224 2.76 -16.32 15.32
CA GLY A 224 3.73 -15.38 15.84
C GLY A 224 4.78 -14.94 14.82
N ALA A 225 5.87 -14.39 15.32
CA ALA A 225 6.95 -13.87 14.52
C ALA A 225 8.32 -14.38 15.01
N ALA A 226 9.23 -14.67 14.08
CA ALA A 226 10.56 -15.11 14.42
C ALA A 226 11.47 -13.92 14.74
N LEU A 227 12.30 -14.02 15.76
CA LEU A 227 13.29 -13.04 16.10
C LEU A 227 14.39 -12.96 15.01
N SER A 228 14.77 -11.75 14.65
CA SER A 228 15.84 -11.49 13.67
C SER A 228 17.21 -11.53 14.33
N LEU A 229 17.61 -12.70 14.84
CA LEU A 229 18.83 -12.88 15.66
C LEU A 229 20.15 -12.44 14.98
N ARG A 230 20.17 -12.35 13.66
CA ARG A 230 21.37 -11.96 12.89
C ARG A 230 21.31 -10.52 12.37
N SER A 231 20.24 -9.79 12.66
CA SER A 231 20.12 -8.42 12.17
C SER A 231 20.71 -7.38 13.11
N HIS A 232 20.60 -7.61 14.43
CA HIS A 232 21.05 -6.67 15.46
C HIS A 232 21.39 -7.41 16.74
N PHE A 233 22.14 -6.74 17.62
CA PHE A 233 22.31 -7.20 19.00
C PHE A 233 21.00 -6.97 19.76
N LEU A 234 20.48 -8.02 20.36
CA LEU A 234 19.23 -7.99 21.16
C LEU A 234 19.57 -8.31 22.61
N GLU A 235 19.20 -7.43 23.51
CA GLU A 235 19.27 -7.62 24.94
C GLU A 235 17.86 -7.79 25.50
N PHE A 236 17.65 -8.85 26.28
CA PHE A 236 16.36 -9.14 26.91
C PHE A 236 16.48 -8.81 28.38
N VAL A 237 15.79 -7.77 28.82
CA VAL A 237 15.71 -7.35 30.21
C VAL A 237 14.46 -7.95 30.81
N PRO A 238 14.55 -8.67 31.97
CA PRO A 238 13.42 -9.31 32.63
C PRO A 238 12.42 -8.32 33.22
#